data_2a0441e0d53a533ae94fe4ed7f5dc765
#
_entry.id   2a0441e0d53a533ae94fe4ed7f5dc765
#
_cell.length_a   1.000
_cell.length_b   1.000
_cell.length_c   1.000
_cell.angle_alpha   90.00
_cell.angle_beta   90.00
_cell.angle_gamma   90.00
#
_symmetry.space_group_name_H-M   'P 1'
#
loop_
_entity.id
_entity.type
_entity.pdbx_description
1 polymer ?
#
loop_
_entity_poly.entity_id
_entity_poly.type
_entity_poly.pdbx_seq_one_letter_code
_entity_poly.pdbx_strand_id
1 'polypeptide(L)'
;NVNCSEADEWRDQINGVIRVTMGGGLCSASIVNNTAYDRTPYVLFADHCLSGSPSEYVFHFNYQSPTCSGTAGPLNQSISGSILLANENIETGADVALLELTSDIPDSYDPFYVGWSRSSSPPQEAIGIHHPGGATKRISFTNDNVSSGGTGGNYWEFQYIDGRVIPGSSGS
;
A
#
# COMPACT_ATOMS: atom_id res chain seq x y z
N ASN A 1 -3.87 14.97 2.02
CA ASN A 1 -5.03 14.18 1.58
C ASN A 1 -4.92 13.91 0.08
N VAL A 2 -5.31 12.71 -0.36
CA VAL A 2 -5.23 12.34 -1.79
C VAL A 2 -6.18 13.11 -2.70
N ASN A 3 -7.14 13.84 -2.17
CA ASN A 3 -8.05 14.70 -2.94
C ASN A 3 -7.69 16.19 -2.90
N CYS A 4 -6.44 16.50 -2.57
CA CYS A 4 -5.84 17.81 -2.77
C CYS A 4 -5.16 17.89 -4.15
N SER A 5 -4.96 19.10 -4.65
CA SER A 5 -4.37 19.34 -5.97
C SER A 5 -2.94 18.79 -6.11
N GLU A 6 -2.20 18.72 -5.03
CA GLU A 6 -0.85 18.16 -4.98
C GLU A 6 -0.81 16.66 -5.35
N ALA A 7 -1.95 15.98 -5.28
CA ALA A 7 -2.09 14.57 -5.60
C ALA A 7 -2.64 14.29 -7.02
N ASP A 8 -2.89 15.33 -7.82
CA ASP A 8 -3.56 15.17 -9.13
C ASP A 8 -2.78 14.31 -10.12
N GLU A 9 -1.45 14.35 -10.07
CA GLU A 9 -0.59 13.55 -10.95
C GLU A 9 -0.53 12.06 -10.55
N TRP A 10 -1.09 11.68 -9.37
CA TRP A 10 -0.97 10.34 -8.78
C TRP A 10 -2.29 9.59 -8.71
N ARG A 11 -3.30 9.98 -9.49
CA ARG A 11 -4.66 9.40 -9.43
C ARG A 11 -4.68 7.90 -9.63
N ASP A 12 -3.91 7.40 -10.58
CA ASP A 12 -3.80 5.98 -10.87
C ASP A 12 -3.21 5.24 -9.67
N GLN A 13 -2.05 5.69 -9.16
CA GLN A 13 -1.38 5.06 -8.03
C GLN A 13 -2.22 5.13 -6.74
N ILE A 14 -3.00 6.21 -6.56
CA ILE A 14 -3.95 6.35 -5.45
C ILE A 14 -4.97 5.21 -5.48
N ASN A 15 -5.48 4.84 -6.65
CA ASN A 15 -6.43 3.73 -6.82
C ASN A 15 -5.78 2.35 -6.63
N GLY A 16 -4.45 2.29 -6.70
CA GLY A 16 -3.68 1.07 -6.44
C GLY A 16 -3.42 0.78 -4.96
N VAL A 17 -3.60 1.76 -4.07
CA VAL A 17 -3.34 1.59 -2.64
C VAL A 17 -4.63 1.34 -1.87
N ILE A 18 -4.62 0.35 -0.99
CA ILE A 18 -5.76 -0.11 -0.21
C ILE A 18 -5.43 -0.18 1.28
N ARG A 19 -6.47 -0.15 2.13
CA ARG A 19 -6.33 -0.40 3.56
C ARG A 19 -6.68 -1.86 3.86
N VAL A 20 -5.86 -2.52 4.64
CA VAL A 20 -6.12 -3.89 5.12
C VAL A 20 -6.41 -3.87 6.61
N THR A 21 -7.45 -4.58 7.04
CA THR A 21 -7.74 -4.83 8.45
C THR A 21 -7.65 -6.33 8.74
N MET A 22 -6.98 -6.69 9.83
CA MET A 22 -6.65 -8.05 10.17
C MET A 22 -6.45 -8.21 11.70
N GLY A 23 -7.10 -9.19 12.32
CA GLY A 23 -6.79 -9.62 13.69
C GLY A 23 -6.71 -8.52 14.77
N GLY A 24 -7.41 -7.39 14.56
CA GLY A 24 -7.33 -6.21 15.45
C GLY A 24 -6.25 -5.19 15.06
N GLY A 25 -5.47 -5.46 14.00
CA GLY A 25 -4.50 -4.56 13.40
C GLY A 25 -4.99 -3.96 12.07
N LEU A 26 -4.21 -3.04 11.55
CA LEU A 26 -4.42 -2.46 10.22
C LEU A 26 -3.09 -2.06 9.58
N CYS A 27 -3.04 -2.16 8.26
CA CYS A 27 -1.92 -1.75 7.44
C CYS A 27 -2.41 -1.15 6.12
N SER A 28 -1.50 -0.54 5.38
CA SER A 28 -1.67 -0.20 3.98
C SER A 28 -1.17 -1.37 3.12
N ALA A 29 -1.63 -1.44 1.87
CA ALA A 29 -1.16 -2.41 0.89
C ALA A 29 -1.33 -1.85 -0.52
N SER A 30 -0.68 -2.47 -1.49
CA SER A 30 -0.81 -2.10 -2.90
C SER A 30 -1.29 -3.30 -3.73
N ILE A 31 -2.26 -3.08 -4.62
CA ILE A 31 -2.58 -4.05 -5.67
C ILE A 31 -1.54 -3.95 -6.76
N VAL A 32 -0.88 -5.08 -7.05
CA VAL A 32 0.25 -5.10 -7.95
C VAL A 32 -0.04 -5.87 -9.24
N ASN A 33 0.51 -5.37 -10.34
CA ASN A 33 0.44 -6.03 -11.63
C ASN A 33 1.38 -7.25 -11.69
N ASN A 34 1.16 -8.13 -12.64
CA ASN A 34 2.03 -9.24 -12.96
C ASN A 34 2.49 -9.18 -14.43
N THR A 35 3.40 -10.06 -14.81
CA THR A 35 3.95 -10.08 -16.18
C THR A 35 2.98 -10.60 -17.23
N ALA A 36 1.89 -11.26 -16.82
CA ALA A 36 0.83 -11.73 -17.71
C ALA A 36 -0.22 -10.63 -18.01
N TYR A 37 -0.27 -9.57 -17.21
CA TYR A 37 -1.25 -8.49 -17.31
C TYR A 37 -2.71 -9.00 -17.28
N ASP A 38 -2.95 -10.08 -16.53
CA ASP A 38 -4.24 -10.77 -16.48
C ASP A 38 -5.16 -10.30 -15.36
N ARG A 39 -4.74 -9.26 -14.61
CA ARG A 39 -5.46 -8.67 -13.48
C ARG A 39 -5.69 -9.63 -12.30
N THR A 40 -4.91 -10.71 -12.19
CA THR A 40 -4.90 -11.51 -10.97
C THR A 40 -4.73 -10.60 -9.76
N PRO A 41 -5.61 -10.68 -8.74
CA PRO A 41 -5.69 -9.66 -7.67
C PRO A 41 -4.61 -9.85 -6.61
N TYR A 42 -3.36 -9.68 -7.01
CA TYR A 42 -2.22 -9.72 -6.10
C TYR A 42 -2.15 -8.46 -5.25
N VAL A 43 -1.86 -8.67 -3.97
CA VAL A 43 -1.68 -7.60 -2.99
C VAL A 43 -0.31 -7.74 -2.34
N LEU A 44 0.48 -6.68 -2.41
CA LEU A 44 1.78 -6.57 -1.78
C LEU A 44 1.68 -5.69 -0.54
N PHE A 45 2.26 -6.14 0.58
CA PHE A 45 2.34 -5.36 1.82
C PHE A 45 3.49 -5.85 2.71
N ALA A 46 3.66 -5.29 3.92
CA ALA A 46 4.74 -5.66 4.83
C ALA A 46 4.46 -7.00 5.55
N ASP A 47 5.49 -7.84 5.70
CA ASP A 47 5.38 -9.12 6.42
C ASP A 47 5.03 -8.93 7.90
N HIS A 48 5.58 -7.91 8.57
CA HIS A 48 5.25 -7.63 9.97
C HIS A 48 3.77 -7.26 10.20
N CYS A 49 3.01 -7.01 9.13
CA CYS A 49 1.57 -6.83 9.19
C CYS A 49 0.79 -8.15 9.28
N LEU A 50 1.40 -9.29 8.95
CA LEU A 50 0.72 -10.60 9.00
C LEU A 50 0.29 -10.91 10.44
N SER A 51 -1.02 -11.00 10.66
CA SER A 51 -1.62 -11.29 11.96
C SER A 51 -2.93 -12.08 11.80
N GLY A 52 -3.02 -13.22 12.42
CA GLY A 52 -4.17 -14.11 12.28
C GLY A 52 -4.18 -14.84 10.93
N SER A 53 -5.36 -15.18 10.44
CA SER A 53 -5.51 -15.90 9.16
C SER A 53 -5.73 -14.94 7.99
N PRO A 54 -4.93 -15.04 6.91
CA PRO A 54 -5.16 -14.24 5.70
C PRO A 54 -6.57 -14.40 5.09
N SER A 55 -7.23 -15.53 5.32
CA SER A 55 -8.61 -15.78 4.89
C SER A 55 -9.65 -14.89 5.58
N GLU A 56 -9.27 -14.23 6.69
CA GLU A 56 -10.14 -13.34 7.46
C GLU A 56 -9.83 -11.86 7.25
N TYR A 57 -8.82 -11.53 6.42
CA TYR A 57 -8.46 -10.15 6.15
C TYR A 57 -9.55 -9.45 5.35
N VAL A 58 -9.74 -8.15 5.62
CA VAL A 58 -10.67 -7.30 4.87
C VAL A 58 -9.89 -6.18 4.21
N PHE A 59 -10.02 -6.11 2.89
CA PHE A 59 -9.35 -5.16 2.02
C PHE A 59 -10.33 -4.07 1.63
N HIS A 60 -10.05 -2.82 2.03
CA HIS A 60 -10.91 -1.67 1.78
C HIS A 60 -10.31 -0.83 0.65
N PHE A 61 -11.07 -0.72 -0.43
CA PHE A 61 -10.73 0.07 -1.61
C PHE A 61 -11.31 1.48 -1.46
N ASN A 62 -10.64 2.46 -2.05
CA ASN A 62 -11.10 3.85 -2.11
C ASN A 62 -11.53 4.46 -0.76
N TYR A 63 -10.97 3.96 0.34
CA TYR A 63 -11.18 4.56 1.64
C TYR A 63 -10.43 5.89 1.72
N GLN A 64 -11.05 6.92 1.14
CA GLN A 64 -10.49 8.27 1.05
C GLN A 64 -11.57 9.31 1.29
N SER A 65 -11.17 10.48 1.77
CA SER A 65 -12.11 11.59 1.93
C SER A 65 -12.54 12.11 0.56
N PRO A 66 -13.80 12.49 0.36
CA PRO A 66 -14.26 13.08 -0.90
C PRO A 66 -13.71 14.49 -1.15
N THR A 67 -13.09 15.12 -0.15
CA THR A 67 -12.56 16.49 -0.26
C THR A 67 -11.15 16.57 0.32
N CYS A 68 -10.39 17.59 -0.08
CA CYS A 68 -9.03 17.84 0.42
C CYS A 68 -8.98 18.02 1.95
N SER A 69 -9.93 18.69 2.55
CA SER A 69 -9.99 18.99 3.99
C SER A 69 -10.71 17.92 4.82
N GLY A 70 -11.32 16.93 4.17
CA GLY A 70 -12.10 15.90 4.87
C GLY A 70 -11.25 14.87 5.60
N THR A 71 -11.86 14.21 6.59
CA THR A 71 -11.22 13.18 7.41
C THR A 71 -11.94 11.82 7.36
N ALA A 72 -13.13 11.76 6.78
CA ALA A 72 -13.95 10.54 6.66
C ALA A 72 -14.13 10.14 5.20
N GLY A 73 -14.34 8.86 4.96
CA GLY A 73 -14.60 8.28 3.64
C GLY A 73 -15.49 7.05 3.74
N PRO A 74 -16.03 6.57 2.62
CA PRO A 74 -16.87 5.37 2.57
C PRO A 74 -16.02 4.10 2.81
N LEU A 75 -16.65 3.08 3.42
CA LEU A 75 -16.06 1.74 3.61
C LEU A 75 -16.86 0.64 2.88
N ASN A 76 -17.71 1.03 1.95
CA ASN A 76 -18.62 0.12 1.26
C ASN A 76 -17.96 -0.66 0.11
N GLN A 77 -16.74 -0.33 -0.27
CA GLN A 77 -15.95 -1.06 -1.26
C GLN A 77 -14.93 -1.93 -0.54
N SER A 78 -15.28 -3.19 -0.31
CA SER A 78 -14.39 -4.13 0.38
C SER A 78 -14.48 -5.53 -0.17
N ILE A 79 -13.38 -6.27 -0.03
CA ILE A 79 -13.25 -7.70 -0.33
C ILE A 79 -12.70 -8.36 0.93
N SER A 80 -13.22 -9.54 1.27
CA SER A 80 -12.73 -10.34 2.39
C SER A 80 -12.06 -11.61 1.89
N GLY A 81 -10.98 -11.99 2.55
CA GLY A 81 -10.26 -13.22 2.30
C GLY A 81 -9.15 -13.11 1.28
N SER A 82 -8.04 -13.74 1.62
CA SER A 82 -6.86 -13.87 0.76
C SER A 82 -6.09 -15.15 1.08
N ILE A 83 -5.16 -15.50 0.21
CA ILE A 83 -4.21 -16.59 0.36
C ILE A 83 -2.82 -15.97 0.40
N LEU A 84 -2.01 -16.35 1.39
CA LEU A 84 -0.59 -15.98 1.44
C LEU A 84 0.17 -16.80 0.42
N LEU A 85 0.82 -16.15 -0.54
CA LEU A 85 1.61 -16.80 -1.57
C LEU A 85 3.10 -16.86 -1.21
N ALA A 86 3.63 -15.77 -0.69
CA ALA A 86 5.04 -15.66 -0.30
C ALA A 86 5.20 -14.56 0.75
N ASN A 87 6.22 -14.72 1.59
CA ASN A 87 6.62 -13.66 2.51
C ASN A 87 8.10 -13.75 2.86
N GLU A 88 8.66 -12.65 3.28
CA GLU A 88 10.01 -12.56 3.82
C GLU A 88 10.02 -11.61 5.01
N ASN A 89 10.50 -12.09 6.12
CA ASN A 89 10.47 -11.42 7.41
C ASN A 89 11.50 -10.28 7.49
N ILE A 90 11.20 -9.26 8.30
CA ILE A 90 12.04 -8.08 8.49
C ILE A 90 13.42 -8.39 9.08
N GLU A 91 13.55 -9.47 9.87
CA GLU A 91 14.82 -9.85 10.51
C GLU A 91 15.78 -10.51 9.52
N THR A 92 15.26 -11.14 8.48
CA THR A 92 16.03 -11.95 7.53
C THR A 92 16.04 -11.38 6.11
N GLY A 93 15.15 -10.46 5.80
CA GLY A 93 15.00 -9.97 4.44
C GLY A 93 14.23 -8.65 4.32
N ALA A 94 13.40 -8.56 3.31
CA ALA A 94 12.82 -7.29 2.85
C ALA A 94 11.50 -6.88 3.51
N ASP A 95 11.03 -7.59 4.55
CA ASP A 95 9.75 -7.30 5.22
C ASP A 95 8.60 -7.20 4.23
N VAL A 96 8.41 -8.21 3.41
CA VAL A 96 7.42 -8.20 2.34
C VAL A 96 6.53 -9.45 2.41
N ALA A 97 5.24 -9.27 2.12
CA ALA A 97 4.29 -10.36 1.92
C ALA A 97 3.48 -10.15 0.66
N LEU A 98 3.27 -11.22 -0.09
CA LEU A 98 2.43 -11.26 -1.29
C LEU A 98 1.20 -12.12 -0.99
N LEU A 99 0.04 -11.52 -1.16
CA LEU A 99 -1.25 -12.19 -1.07
C LEU A 99 -1.94 -12.25 -2.43
N GLU A 100 -2.87 -13.18 -2.57
CA GLU A 100 -3.86 -13.20 -3.64
C GLU A 100 -5.24 -13.14 -3.01
N LEU A 101 -6.08 -12.19 -3.45
CA LEU A 101 -7.47 -12.12 -2.98
C LEU A 101 -8.25 -13.33 -3.47
N THR A 102 -9.23 -13.78 -2.67
CA THR A 102 -10.05 -14.96 -3.01
C THR A 102 -11.15 -14.64 -4.04
N SER A 103 -11.27 -13.39 -4.46
CA SER A 103 -12.21 -12.95 -5.50
C SER A 103 -11.62 -11.79 -6.31
N ASP A 104 -12.08 -11.66 -7.54
CA ASP A 104 -11.70 -10.55 -8.42
C ASP A 104 -12.13 -9.20 -7.84
N ILE A 105 -11.34 -8.17 -8.15
CA ILE A 105 -11.68 -6.79 -7.79
C ILE A 105 -12.69 -6.25 -8.81
N PRO A 106 -13.90 -5.82 -8.37
CA PRO A 106 -14.90 -5.28 -9.29
C PRO A 106 -14.40 -4.06 -10.05
N ASP A 107 -14.68 -3.97 -11.34
CA ASP A 107 -14.36 -2.78 -12.17
C ASP A 107 -14.93 -1.49 -11.60
N SER A 108 -16.08 -1.57 -10.89
CA SER A 108 -16.70 -0.42 -10.23
C SER A 108 -15.89 0.16 -9.07
N TYR A 109 -14.83 -0.53 -8.62
CA TYR A 109 -13.87 0.00 -7.63
C TYR A 109 -12.75 0.80 -8.31
N ASP A 110 -12.70 0.82 -9.63
CA ASP A 110 -11.68 1.50 -10.44
C ASP A 110 -10.25 1.12 -10.01
N PRO A 111 -9.91 -0.18 -9.94
CA PRO A 111 -8.62 -0.62 -9.44
C PRO A 111 -7.48 -0.31 -10.41
N PHE A 112 -6.40 0.24 -9.91
CA PHE A 112 -5.15 0.38 -10.65
C PHE A 112 -4.11 -0.60 -10.12
N TYR A 113 -3.65 -1.52 -10.96
CA TYR A 113 -2.62 -2.49 -10.62
C TYR A 113 -1.25 -1.84 -10.82
N VAL A 114 -0.61 -1.46 -9.70
CA VAL A 114 0.66 -0.72 -9.76
C VAL A 114 1.78 -1.57 -10.34
N GLY A 115 2.72 -0.91 -10.99
CA GLY A 115 3.97 -1.53 -11.44
C GLY A 115 4.93 -1.78 -10.28
N TRP A 116 6.02 -2.50 -10.56
CA TRP A 116 7.09 -2.77 -9.60
C TRP A 116 8.44 -2.71 -10.30
N SER A 117 9.49 -2.46 -9.53
CA SER A 117 10.86 -2.39 -10.02
C SER A 117 11.78 -3.26 -9.18
N ARG A 118 12.73 -3.92 -9.85
CA ARG A 118 13.82 -4.69 -9.24
C ARG A 118 15.17 -3.98 -9.38
N SER A 119 15.15 -2.68 -9.64
CA SER A 119 16.39 -1.89 -9.74
C SER A 119 17.14 -1.91 -8.41
N SER A 120 18.45 -2.12 -8.47
CA SER A 120 19.35 -1.93 -7.32
C SER A 120 19.82 -0.48 -7.16
N SER A 121 19.45 0.40 -8.08
CA SER A 121 19.76 1.83 -7.98
C SER A 121 18.68 2.53 -7.17
N PRO A 122 19.05 3.36 -6.18
CA PRO A 122 18.07 4.10 -5.40
C PRO A 122 17.32 5.08 -6.30
N PRO A 123 16.01 5.27 -6.08
CA PRO A 123 15.26 6.34 -6.74
C PRO A 123 15.75 7.71 -6.25
N GLN A 124 15.56 8.75 -7.04
CA GLN A 124 15.95 10.12 -6.67
C GLN A 124 14.93 10.76 -5.73
N GLU A 125 13.68 10.32 -5.81
CA GLU A 125 12.57 10.79 -4.99
C GLU A 125 11.62 9.64 -4.71
N ALA A 126 10.78 9.78 -3.69
CA ALA A 126 9.74 8.82 -3.36
C ALA A 126 8.45 9.53 -2.94
N ILE A 127 7.34 8.89 -3.28
CA ILE A 127 6.01 9.33 -2.89
C ILE A 127 5.31 8.18 -2.19
N GLY A 128 4.85 8.43 -0.97
CA GLY A 128 4.11 7.45 -0.18
C GLY A 128 2.62 7.70 -0.25
N ILE A 129 1.86 6.69 -0.62
CA ILE A 129 0.39 6.70 -0.57
C ILE A 129 -0.03 5.64 0.44
N HIS A 130 -0.71 6.03 1.51
CA HIS A 130 -0.90 5.17 2.68
C HIS A 130 -2.13 5.52 3.52
N HIS A 131 -2.42 4.71 4.54
CA HIS A 131 -3.49 4.89 5.52
C HIS A 131 -2.92 5.11 6.93
N PRO A 132 -2.33 6.27 7.24
CA PRO A 132 -1.67 6.53 8.51
C PRO A 132 -2.68 6.49 9.66
N GLY A 133 -2.40 5.70 10.71
CA GLY A 133 -3.32 5.48 11.82
C GLY A 133 -4.66 4.83 11.41
N GLY A 134 -4.72 4.19 10.23
CA GLY A 134 -5.96 3.69 9.66
C GLY A 134 -6.92 4.76 9.16
N ALA A 135 -6.48 6.02 9.08
CA ALA A 135 -7.25 7.13 8.53
C ALA A 135 -7.53 6.94 7.03
N THR A 136 -8.36 7.81 6.47
CA THR A 136 -8.54 7.93 5.02
C THR A 136 -7.20 8.16 4.34
N LYS A 137 -7.08 7.64 3.13
CA LYS A 137 -5.86 7.63 2.32
C LYS A 137 -5.17 8.99 2.28
N ARG A 138 -3.86 8.99 2.45
CA ARG A 138 -2.99 10.16 2.45
C ARG A 138 -1.87 9.98 1.44
N ILE A 139 -1.27 11.09 1.04
CA ILE A 139 -0.09 11.14 0.21
C ILE A 139 0.98 11.94 0.95
N SER A 140 2.22 11.49 0.85
CA SER A 140 3.41 12.11 1.46
C SER A 140 4.50 12.18 0.42
N PHE A 141 5.27 13.26 0.42
CA PHE A 141 6.27 13.55 -0.60
C PHE A 141 7.66 13.67 0.01
N THR A 142 8.67 13.24 -0.75
CA THR A 142 10.06 13.58 -0.48
C THR A 142 10.73 14.04 -1.77
N ASN A 143 11.64 14.99 -1.62
CA ASN A 143 12.60 15.36 -2.65
C ASN A 143 14.03 15.09 -2.17
N ASP A 144 14.17 14.35 -1.08
CA ASP A 144 15.47 13.99 -0.52
C ASP A 144 16.02 12.74 -1.20
N ASN A 145 17.34 12.61 -1.17
CA ASN A 145 17.99 11.45 -1.76
C ASN A 145 17.57 10.18 -1.01
N VAL A 146 17.07 9.22 -1.75
CA VAL A 146 16.81 7.88 -1.23
C VAL A 146 18.15 7.15 -1.15
N SER A 147 18.43 6.54 -0.01
CA SER A 147 19.65 5.78 0.25
C SER A 147 19.34 4.31 0.56
N SER A 148 20.34 3.46 0.39
CA SER A 148 20.24 2.08 0.84
C SER A 148 20.36 2.03 2.35
N GLY A 149 19.45 1.32 3.01
CA GLY A 149 19.40 1.19 4.47
C GLY A 149 19.12 -0.25 4.92
N GLY A 150 18.99 -0.41 6.24
CA GLY A 150 18.73 -1.70 6.87
C GLY A 150 19.92 -2.65 6.88
N THR A 151 19.74 -3.81 7.52
CA THR A 151 20.75 -4.87 7.54
C THR A 151 20.91 -5.47 6.15
N GLY A 152 22.12 -5.35 5.59
CA GLY A 152 22.41 -5.87 4.24
C GLY A 152 21.94 -4.97 3.09
N GLY A 153 21.46 -3.75 3.37
CA GLY A 153 21.02 -2.83 2.32
C GLY A 153 19.70 -3.24 1.62
N ASN A 154 18.82 -3.92 2.34
CA ASN A 154 17.59 -4.49 1.79
C ASN A 154 16.43 -3.49 1.69
N TYR A 155 16.65 -2.25 2.15
CA TYR A 155 15.63 -1.21 2.16
C TYR A 155 16.12 0.06 1.48
N TRP A 156 15.15 0.86 1.02
CA TRP A 156 15.36 2.25 0.67
C TRP A 156 14.96 3.12 1.86
N GLU A 157 15.86 4.00 2.30
CA GLU A 157 15.61 4.95 3.38
C GLU A 157 15.53 6.37 2.84
N PHE A 158 14.53 7.12 3.30
CA PHE A 158 14.30 8.52 2.97
C PHE A 158 13.44 9.19 4.03
N GLN A 159 13.38 10.52 4.00
CA GLN A 159 12.51 11.30 4.86
C GLN A 159 11.46 12.06 4.05
N TYR A 160 10.24 12.07 4.51
CA TYR A 160 9.22 12.91 3.92
C TYR A 160 9.40 14.36 4.33
N ILE A 161 9.33 15.28 3.36
CA ILE A 161 9.33 16.73 3.57
C ILE A 161 7.91 17.27 3.73
N ASP A 162 6.93 16.57 3.18
CA ASP A 162 5.51 16.85 3.36
C ASP A 162 4.77 15.54 3.66
N GLY A 163 3.92 15.60 4.68
CA GLY A 163 3.29 14.41 5.23
C GLY A 163 4.15 13.68 6.27
N ARG A 164 3.71 12.51 6.69
CA ARG A 164 4.42 11.68 7.68
C ARG A 164 3.93 10.24 7.65
N VAL A 165 4.80 9.34 8.05
CA VAL A 165 4.50 7.92 8.28
C VAL A 165 4.25 7.71 9.78
N ILE A 166 3.19 7.00 10.11
CA ILE A 166 2.83 6.55 11.47
C ILE A 166 2.28 5.12 11.39
N PRO A 167 2.09 4.39 12.51
CA PRO A 167 1.50 3.06 12.49
C PRO A 167 0.25 2.99 11.60
N GLY A 168 0.13 1.93 10.81
CA GLY A 168 -0.90 1.78 9.77
C GLY A 168 -0.46 2.18 8.36
N SER A 169 0.65 2.92 8.22
CA SER A 169 1.28 3.19 6.93
C SER A 169 2.09 2.00 6.40
N SER A 170 2.41 1.03 7.24
CA SER A 170 3.16 -0.18 6.88
C SER A 170 2.55 -0.88 5.68
N GLY A 171 3.39 -1.29 4.72
CA GLY A 171 2.98 -1.99 3.50
C GLY A 171 2.51 -1.08 2.35
N SER A 172 2.66 0.25 2.49
CA SER A 172 2.36 1.21 1.42
C SER A 172 3.43 1.20 0.33
#